data_964e102e179f7d49ca3bd7385a6b88e6
#
_entry.id   964e102e179f7d49ca3bd7385a6b88e6
#
_cell.length_a   1.000
_cell.length_b   1.000
_cell.length_c   1.000
_cell.angle_alpha   90.00
_cell.angle_beta   90.00
_cell.angle_gamma   90.00
#
_symmetry.space_group_name_H-M   'P 1'
#
loop_
_entity.id
_entity.type
_entity.pdbx_description
1 polymer ?
#
loop_
_entity_poly.entity_id
_entity_poly.type
_entity_poly.pdbx_seq_one_letter_code
_entity_poly.pdbx_strand_id
1 'polypeptide(L)'
;MLLNVYNRFPVNFVKGEGLTLIDDKGDRYLDFVSGIAVNALGHAHPKMVETIQRQAETLLHVSNLYYNEAQNRAAEKLLAATGYDRVFFCNSGAEANELALKIARKYGKQLSPSKNVILYMKNSFHGRTTGTLAVTGQEKYQADYRPLIPNTVEIEFNDIDMLKAHFNSDVCAIILEPIQGEGGLTS
;
A
#
# COMPACT_ATOMS: atom_id res chain seq x y z
N MET A 1 -3.14 -0.35 -26.94
CA MET A 1 -4.46 -0.42 -26.30
C MET A 1 -4.28 -1.03 -24.92
N LEU A 2 -4.90 -0.45 -23.86
CA LEU A 2 -4.72 -0.94 -22.50
C LEU A 2 -5.49 -2.24 -22.26
N LEU A 3 -4.92 -3.16 -21.47
CA LEU A 3 -5.62 -4.37 -21.04
C LEU A 3 -6.85 -3.97 -20.20
N ASN A 4 -7.98 -4.62 -20.45
CA ASN A 4 -9.26 -4.31 -19.80
C ASN A 4 -9.37 -5.05 -18.45
N VAL A 5 -8.69 -4.53 -17.44
CA VAL A 5 -8.68 -5.07 -16.06
C VAL A 5 -9.38 -4.16 -15.05
N TYR A 6 -9.96 -3.04 -15.49
CA TYR A 6 -10.65 -2.08 -14.64
C TYR A 6 -11.97 -1.62 -15.28
N ASN A 7 -13.00 -1.46 -14.46
CA ASN A 7 -14.23 -0.75 -14.82
C ASN A 7 -13.97 0.76 -14.76
N ARG A 8 -13.69 1.38 -15.93
CA ARG A 8 -13.45 2.83 -16.00
C ARG A 8 -14.76 3.58 -16.21
N PHE A 9 -14.90 4.69 -15.51
CA PHE A 9 -15.95 5.65 -15.84
C PHE A 9 -15.67 6.27 -17.20
N PRO A 10 -16.71 6.57 -18.03
CA PRO A 10 -16.53 7.11 -19.38
C PRO A 10 -16.24 8.62 -19.38
N VAL A 11 -15.22 9.04 -18.63
CA VAL A 11 -14.75 10.42 -18.53
C VAL A 11 -13.26 10.43 -18.83
N ASN A 12 -12.82 11.35 -19.67
CA ASN A 12 -11.42 11.52 -20.05
C ASN A 12 -10.88 12.85 -19.49
N PHE A 13 -10.21 12.79 -18.34
CA PHE A 13 -9.60 13.97 -17.73
C PHE A 13 -8.32 14.37 -18.47
N VAL A 14 -8.22 15.65 -18.84
CA VAL A 14 -7.08 16.21 -19.58
C VAL A 14 -6.29 17.24 -18.77
N LYS A 15 -6.87 17.78 -17.68
CA LYS A 15 -6.22 18.79 -16.83
C LYS A 15 -6.67 18.65 -15.37
N GLY A 16 -5.77 19.02 -14.46
CA GLY A 16 -6.08 19.17 -13.03
C GLY A 16 -5.48 20.45 -12.47
N GLU A 17 -6.24 21.18 -11.66
CA GLU A 17 -5.82 22.42 -10.97
C GLU A 17 -6.34 22.40 -9.52
N GLY A 18 -5.45 22.37 -8.55
CA GLY A 18 -5.85 22.31 -7.13
C GLY A 18 -6.76 21.10 -6.88
N LEU A 19 -8.01 21.35 -6.52
CA LEU A 19 -9.02 20.31 -6.26
C LEU A 19 -9.95 20.05 -7.46
N THR A 20 -9.66 20.61 -8.63
CA THR A 20 -10.54 20.51 -9.80
C THR A 20 -9.89 19.66 -10.89
N LEU A 21 -10.65 18.73 -11.46
CA LEU A 21 -10.36 18.01 -12.70
C LEU A 21 -11.17 18.60 -13.85
N ILE A 22 -10.62 18.59 -15.03
CA ILE A 22 -11.25 19.09 -16.28
C ILE A 22 -11.17 17.99 -17.32
N ASP A 23 -12.29 17.64 -17.92
CA ASP A 23 -12.36 16.64 -18.96
C ASP A 23 -12.10 17.23 -20.36
N ASP A 24 -12.10 16.36 -21.38
CA ASP A 24 -11.86 16.70 -22.79
C ASP A 24 -13.01 17.52 -23.44
N LYS A 25 -14.14 17.66 -22.73
CA LYS A 25 -15.26 18.52 -23.13
C LYS A 25 -15.21 19.90 -22.45
N GLY A 26 -14.32 20.07 -21.48
CA GLY A 26 -14.20 21.28 -20.67
C GLY A 26 -15.06 21.28 -19.42
N ASP A 27 -15.75 20.20 -19.09
CA ASP A 27 -16.53 20.06 -17.88
C ASP A 27 -15.62 19.97 -16.65
N ARG A 28 -16.03 20.60 -15.55
CA ARG A 28 -15.25 20.71 -14.32
C ARG A 28 -15.84 19.82 -13.23
N TYR A 29 -14.96 19.06 -12.58
CA TYR A 29 -15.30 18.13 -11.52
C TYR A 29 -14.50 18.45 -10.26
N LEU A 30 -15.14 18.40 -9.11
CA LEU A 30 -14.44 18.48 -7.83
C LEU A 30 -13.86 17.09 -7.51
N ASP A 31 -12.53 17.02 -7.31
CA ASP A 31 -11.82 15.77 -7.08
C ASP A 31 -11.79 15.37 -5.60
N PHE A 32 -12.77 14.57 -5.18
CA PHE A 32 -12.79 13.93 -3.87
C PHE A 32 -12.07 12.56 -3.82
N VAL A 33 -11.61 12.05 -4.97
CA VAL A 33 -10.90 10.76 -5.04
C VAL A 33 -9.40 10.96 -4.87
N SER A 34 -8.88 12.08 -5.40
CA SER A 34 -7.47 12.48 -5.24
C SER A 34 -6.49 11.38 -5.68
N GLY A 35 -6.83 10.62 -6.75
CA GLY A 35 -6.03 9.48 -7.21
C GLY A 35 -5.97 8.34 -6.19
N ILE A 36 -7.03 8.13 -5.41
CA ILE A 36 -7.10 7.24 -4.24
C ILE A 36 -6.11 7.71 -3.16
N ALA A 37 -6.33 8.96 -2.69
CA ALA A 37 -5.57 9.64 -1.64
C ALA A 37 -4.05 9.84 -1.94
N VAL A 38 -3.65 9.84 -3.21
CA VAL A 38 -2.25 10.06 -3.62
C VAL A 38 -1.94 11.55 -3.78
N ASN A 39 -2.88 12.34 -4.33
CA ASN A 39 -2.68 13.76 -4.65
C ASN A 39 -3.00 14.68 -3.46
N ALA A 40 -2.37 14.44 -2.31
CA ALA A 40 -2.64 15.18 -1.07
C ALA A 40 -2.42 16.71 -1.17
N LEU A 41 -1.58 17.16 -2.10
CA LEU A 41 -1.33 18.59 -2.37
C LEU A 41 -2.25 19.19 -3.45
N GLY A 42 -3.14 18.38 -4.03
CA GLY A 42 -3.92 18.73 -5.20
C GLY A 42 -3.11 18.68 -6.50
N HIS A 43 -3.80 18.94 -7.61
CA HIS A 43 -3.23 18.90 -8.94
C HIS A 43 -2.39 20.15 -9.24
N ALA A 44 -1.28 19.98 -9.96
CA ALA A 44 -0.39 21.04 -10.42
C ALA A 44 0.10 21.98 -9.29
N HIS A 45 0.35 21.44 -8.09
CA HIS A 45 0.84 22.24 -6.97
C HIS A 45 2.20 22.90 -7.32
N PRO A 46 2.36 24.23 -7.23
CA PRO A 46 3.52 24.95 -7.78
C PRO A 46 4.87 24.42 -7.25
N LYS A 47 4.99 24.19 -5.95
CA LYS A 47 6.23 23.66 -5.35
C LYS A 47 6.54 22.24 -5.79
N MET A 48 5.52 21.42 -6.05
CA MET A 48 5.72 20.07 -6.57
C MET A 48 6.24 20.12 -8.01
N VAL A 49 5.62 20.94 -8.85
CA VAL A 49 6.04 21.13 -10.25
C VAL A 49 7.48 21.63 -10.32
N GLU A 50 7.82 22.69 -9.58
CA GLU A 50 9.18 23.23 -9.51
C GLU A 50 10.20 22.18 -9.04
N THR A 51 9.85 21.39 -8.02
CA THR A 51 10.74 20.36 -7.48
C THR A 51 11.00 19.26 -8.49
N ILE A 52 9.96 18.81 -9.20
CA ILE A 52 10.09 17.76 -10.24
C ILE A 52 10.94 18.29 -11.40
N GLN A 53 10.70 19.52 -11.88
CA GLN A 53 11.49 20.14 -12.95
C GLN A 53 12.98 20.20 -12.59
N ARG A 54 13.29 20.79 -11.45
CA ARG A 54 14.68 20.88 -10.96
C ARG A 54 15.32 19.51 -10.78
N GLN A 55 14.61 18.55 -10.20
CA GLN A 55 15.17 17.21 -9.97
C GLN A 55 15.37 16.43 -11.27
N ALA A 56 14.48 16.61 -12.27
CA ALA A 56 14.63 16.01 -13.58
C ALA A 56 15.89 16.49 -14.33
N GLU A 57 16.28 17.77 -14.14
CA GLU A 57 17.49 18.36 -14.71
C GLU A 57 18.76 17.96 -13.92
N THR A 58 18.63 17.50 -12.68
CA THR A 58 19.76 17.21 -11.80
C THR A 58 20.13 15.72 -11.80
N LEU A 59 19.20 14.87 -11.40
CA LEU A 59 19.44 13.43 -11.23
C LEU A 59 18.11 12.68 -11.13
N LEU A 60 17.83 11.78 -12.07
CA LEU A 60 16.60 10.98 -12.05
C LEU A 60 16.72 9.73 -11.20
N HIS A 61 17.74 8.89 -11.45
CA HIS A 61 17.86 7.60 -10.79
C HIS A 61 19.31 7.07 -10.84
N VAL A 62 19.74 6.42 -9.76
CA VAL A 62 21.08 5.80 -9.66
C VAL A 62 21.05 4.38 -9.09
N SER A 63 19.89 3.75 -8.99
CA SER A 63 19.65 2.48 -8.30
C SER A 63 20.01 2.49 -6.79
N ASN A 64 19.77 1.35 -6.13
CA ASN A 64 20.17 1.17 -4.72
C ASN A 64 21.64 0.80 -4.54
N LEU A 65 22.43 0.81 -5.62
CA LEU A 65 23.89 0.57 -5.56
C LEU A 65 24.66 1.80 -5.10
N TYR A 66 24.07 2.98 -5.17
CA TYR A 66 24.70 4.25 -4.83
C TYR A 66 23.86 5.06 -3.87
N TYR A 67 24.51 5.92 -3.10
CA TYR A 67 23.80 6.86 -2.24
C TYR A 67 23.15 7.97 -3.06
N ASN A 68 21.98 8.41 -2.61
CA ASN A 68 21.25 9.54 -3.18
C ASN A 68 20.87 10.51 -2.07
N GLU A 69 21.37 11.73 -2.17
CA GLU A 69 21.17 12.76 -1.15
C GLU A 69 19.70 13.15 -0.95
N ALA A 70 18.91 13.20 -2.03
CA ALA A 70 17.48 13.49 -1.94
C ALA A 70 16.73 12.38 -1.17
N GLN A 71 17.10 11.12 -1.40
CA GLN A 71 16.53 9.97 -0.68
C GLN A 71 16.92 10.00 0.81
N ASN A 72 18.18 10.32 1.13
CA ASN A 72 18.64 10.40 2.52
C ASN A 72 17.90 11.48 3.29
N ARG A 73 17.75 12.68 2.73
CA ARG A 73 16.96 13.77 3.35
C ARG A 73 15.49 13.41 3.52
N ALA A 74 14.89 12.70 2.57
CA ALA A 74 13.53 12.22 2.70
C ALA A 74 13.39 11.20 3.84
N ALA A 75 14.36 10.26 3.95
CA ALA A 75 14.43 9.30 5.04
C ALA A 75 14.52 9.98 6.40
N GLU A 76 15.46 10.92 6.57
CA GLU A 76 15.64 11.68 7.81
C GLU A 76 14.36 12.39 8.26
N LYS A 77 13.67 13.05 7.32
CA LYS A 77 12.39 13.74 7.63
C LYS A 77 11.28 12.77 8.04
N LEU A 78 11.17 11.62 7.37
CA LEU A 78 10.20 10.59 7.72
C LEU A 78 10.48 10.00 9.10
N LEU A 79 11.73 9.66 9.39
CA LEU A 79 12.14 9.11 10.68
C LEU A 79 11.90 10.10 11.82
N ALA A 80 12.22 11.38 11.61
CA ALA A 80 11.94 12.45 12.58
C ALA A 80 10.43 12.62 12.85
N ALA A 81 9.59 12.45 11.82
CA ALA A 81 8.14 12.61 11.94
C ALA A 81 7.44 11.38 12.54
N THR A 82 8.00 10.19 12.38
CA THR A 82 7.36 8.93 12.75
C THR A 82 7.93 8.29 14.01
N GLY A 83 9.15 8.67 14.42
CA GLY A 83 9.86 8.07 15.55
C GLY A 83 10.42 6.66 15.28
N TYR A 84 10.41 6.18 14.05
CA TYR A 84 11.04 4.92 13.67
C TYR A 84 12.54 5.08 13.42
N ASP A 85 13.29 3.97 13.48
CA ASP A 85 14.75 3.95 13.27
C ASP A 85 15.16 3.72 11.81
N ARG A 86 14.29 3.16 11.00
CA ARG A 86 14.59 2.76 9.63
C ARG A 86 13.39 2.98 8.71
N VAL A 87 13.68 3.28 7.45
CA VAL A 87 12.69 3.42 6.38
C VAL A 87 13.12 2.61 5.15
N PHE A 88 12.14 2.08 4.45
CA PHE A 88 12.31 1.43 3.16
C PHE A 88 11.39 2.11 2.15
N PHE A 89 11.96 2.56 1.03
CA PHE A 89 11.20 3.15 -0.07
C PHE A 89 10.88 2.09 -1.12
N CYS A 90 9.65 2.10 -1.59
CA CYS A 90 9.14 1.20 -2.63
C CYS A 90 8.12 1.95 -3.52
N ASN A 91 7.60 1.27 -4.55
CA ASN A 91 6.76 1.93 -5.56
C ASN A 91 5.26 1.87 -5.23
N SER A 92 4.86 1.03 -4.29
CA SER A 92 3.44 0.83 -3.97
C SER A 92 3.23 0.32 -2.54
N GLY A 93 2.01 0.50 -2.00
CA GLY A 93 1.60 -0.12 -0.74
C GLY A 93 1.66 -1.66 -0.78
N ALA A 94 1.39 -2.27 -1.93
CA ALA A 94 1.53 -3.71 -2.09
C ALA A 94 2.99 -4.15 -1.89
N GLU A 95 3.97 -3.45 -2.45
CA GLU A 95 5.40 -3.74 -2.23
C GLU A 95 5.82 -3.51 -0.78
N ALA A 96 5.30 -2.49 -0.12
CA ALA A 96 5.53 -2.26 1.30
C ALA A 96 5.03 -3.44 2.14
N ASN A 97 3.81 -3.90 1.89
CA ASN A 97 3.24 -5.05 2.57
C ASN A 97 3.97 -6.37 2.22
N GLU A 98 4.42 -6.56 0.97
CA GLU A 98 5.28 -7.70 0.62
C GLU A 98 6.56 -7.74 1.48
N LEU A 99 7.20 -6.58 1.68
CA LEU A 99 8.35 -6.51 2.57
C LEU A 99 7.97 -6.84 4.01
N ALA A 100 6.88 -6.30 4.52
CA ALA A 100 6.40 -6.58 5.88
C ALA A 100 6.17 -8.08 6.11
N LEU A 101 5.48 -8.76 5.19
CA LEU A 101 5.25 -10.21 5.23
C LEU A 101 6.57 -11.00 5.23
N LYS A 102 7.54 -10.58 4.40
CA LYS A 102 8.86 -11.21 4.32
C LYS A 102 9.66 -11.01 5.61
N ILE A 103 9.66 -9.82 6.18
CA ILE A 103 10.32 -9.52 7.46
C ILE A 103 9.70 -10.37 8.56
N ALA A 104 8.37 -10.39 8.68
CA ALA A 104 7.65 -11.18 9.67
C ALA A 104 8.03 -12.67 9.63
N ARG A 105 7.99 -13.28 8.44
CA ARG A 105 8.37 -14.68 8.26
C ARG A 105 9.86 -14.95 8.53
N LYS A 106 10.73 -14.04 8.08
CA LYS A 106 12.17 -14.17 8.34
C LYS A 106 12.48 -14.09 9.83
N TYR A 107 11.90 -13.13 10.52
CA TYR A 107 12.05 -12.97 11.97
C TYR A 107 11.46 -14.16 12.74
N GLY A 108 10.26 -14.58 12.40
CA GLY A 108 9.62 -15.74 13.03
C GLY A 108 10.48 -17.01 12.91
N LYS A 109 11.01 -17.29 11.72
CA LYS A 109 11.89 -18.45 11.49
C LYS A 109 13.23 -18.42 12.25
N GLN A 110 13.70 -17.23 12.65
CA GLN A 110 14.87 -17.15 13.55
C GLN A 110 14.55 -17.62 14.97
N LEU A 111 13.28 -17.51 15.39
CA LEU A 111 12.82 -17.97 16.70
C LEU A 111 12.42 -19.44 16.69
N SER A 112 11.73 -19.90 15.64
CA SER A 112 11.34 -21.32 15.45
C SER A 112 11.08 -21.59 13.97
N PRO A 113 11.46 -22.76 13.40
CA PRO A 113 11.16 -23.12 12.02
C PRO A 113 9.66 -23.14 11.67
N SER A 114 8.79 -23.45 12.62
CA SER A 114 7.33 -23.46 12.44
C SER A 114 6.70 -22.06 12.52
N LYS A 115 7.39 -21.07 13.09
CA LYS A 115 6.84 -19.72 13.34
C LYS A 115 6.80 -18.89 12.05
N ASN A 116 5.79 -19.15 11.21
CA ASN A 116 5.65 -18.54 9.89
C ASN A 116 4.18 -18.24 9.49
N VAL A 117 3.24 -18.44 10.40
CA VAL A 117 1.82 -18.12 10.19
C VAL A 117 1.59 -16.62 10.34
N ILE A 118 0.81 -16.05 9.43
CA ILE A 118 0.38 -14.65 9.47
C ILE A 118 -1.14 -14.63 9.60
N LEU A 119 -1.64 -13.94 10.63
CA LEU A 119 -3.06 -13.66 10.76
C LEU A 119 -3.42 -12.38 10.01
N TYR A 120 -4.58 -12.37 9.38
CA TYR A 120 -5.11 -11.18 8.70
C TYR A 120 -6.62 -11.07 8.92
N MET A 121 -7.16 -9.87 8.71
CA MET A 121 -8.57 -9.61 8.99
C MET A 121 -9.44 -9.85 7.77
N LYS A 122 -10.61 -10.41 7.99
CA LYS A 122 -11.69 -10.46 6.99
C LYS A 122 -12.02 -9.05 6.52
N ASN A 123 -12.39 -8.89 5.25
CA ASN A 123 -12.64 -7.61 4.56
C ASN A 123 -11.43 -6.68 4.46
N SER A 124 -10.23 -7.10 4.86
CA SER A 124 -9.02 -6.29 4.72
C SER A 124 -8.59 -6.10 3.26
N PHE A 125 -7.77 -5.07 3.02
CA PHE A 125 -7.11 -4.86 1.75
C PHE A 125 -5.63 -4.51 1.94
N HIS A 126 -4.73 -5.40 1.53
CA HIS A 126 -3.28 -5.24 1.68
C HIS A 126 -2.52 -5.25 0.36
N GLY A 127 -3.22 -5.39 -0.76
CA GLY A 127 -2.65 -5.41 -2.11
C GLY A 127 -3.09 -6.61 -2.94
N ARG A 128 -2.61 -6.65 -4.19
CA ARG A 128 -2.97 -7.69 -5.19
C ARG A 128 -1.78 -8.43 -5.77
N THR A 129 -0.57 -8.24 -5.24
CA THR A 129 0.57 -9.12 -5.52
C THR A 129 0.37 -10.46 -4.83
N THR A 130 1.08 -11.49 -5.25
CA THR A 130 0.84 -12.87 -4.78
C THR A 130 0.86 -12.99 -3.25
N GLY A 131 1.80 -12.33 -2.58
CA GLY A 131 1.89 -12.36 -1.11
C GLY A 131 0.80 -11.54 -0.45
N THR A 132 0.59 -10.30 -0.89
CA THR A 132 -0.43 -9.43 -0.30
C THR A 132 -1.85 -9.87 -0.60
N LEU A 133 -2.07 -10.54 -1.74
CA LEU A 133 -3.37 -11.13 -2.06
C LEU A 133 -3.76 -12.22 -1.06
N ALA A 134 -2.79 -13.00 -0.58
CA ALA A 134 -3.03 -14.06 0.40
C ALA A 134 -3.46 -13.53 1.79
N VAL A 135 -3.31 -12.25 2.05
CA VAL A 135 -3.73 -11.57 3.28
C VAL A 135 -4.76 -10.44 3.02
N THR A 136 -5.30 -10.36 1.80
CA THR A 136 -6.41 -9.47 1.45
C THR A 136 -7.72 -10.22 1.62
N GLY A 137 -8.42 -10.02 2.74
CA GLY A 137 -9.56 -10.79 3.21
C GLY A 137 -10.87 -10.55 2.46
N GLN A 138 -10.83 -10.52 1.13
CA GLN A 138 -11.99 -10.31 0.27
C GLN A 138 -12.01 -11.34 -0.85
N GLU A 139 -12.99 -12.25 -0.79
CA GLU A 139 -13.11 -13.37 -1.74
C GLU A 139 -13.13 -12.92 -3.21
N LYS A 140 -13.75 -11.76 -3.51
CA LYS A 140 -13.79 -11.20 -4.88
C LYS A 140 -12.42 -10.97 -5.51
N TYR A 141 -11.36 -10.82 -4.69
CA TYR A 141 -9.98 -10.65 -5.16
C TYR A 141 -9.20 -11.97 -5.18
N GLN A 142 -9.57 -12.94 -4.33
CA GLN A 142 -8.80 -14.17 -4.13
C GLN A 142 -9.26 -15.33 -4.99
N ALA A 143 -10.56 -15.43 -5.29
CA ALA A 143 -11.21 -16.63 -5.83
C ALA A 143 -10.49 -17.20 -7.06
N ASP A 144 -10.19 -16.35 -8.04
CA ASP A 144 -9.60 -16.77 -9.33
C ASP A 144 -8.09 -17.09 -9.25
N TYR A 145 -7.45 -16.80 -8.10
CA TYR A 145 -5.98 -16.92 -7.95
C TYR A 145 -5.55 -18.00 -6.96
N ARG A 146 -6.49 -18.85 -6.54
CA ARG A 146 -6.17 -19.99 -5.66
C ARG A 146 -5.38 -21.08 -6.40
N PRO A 147 -4.39 -21.76 -5.76
CA PRO A 147 -4.06 -21.66 -4.34
C PRO A 147 -3.22 -20.43 -4.01
N LEU A 148 -3.54 -19.76 -2.89
CA LEU A 148 -2.80 -18.62 -2.38
C LEU A 148 -1.53 -19.08 -1.63
N ILE A 149 -0.66 -18.12 -1.28
CA ILE A 149 0.53 -18.41 -0.45
C ILE A 149 0.07 -19.04 0.89
N PRO A 150 0.65 -20.17 1.30
CA PRO A 150 0.24 -20.88 2.50
C PRO A 150 0.62 -20.13 3.80
N ASN A 151 0.07 -20.65 4.92
CA ASN A 151 0.31 -20.14 6.27
C ASN A 151 -0.16 -18.70 6.46
N THR A 152 -1.30 -18.38 5.88
CA THR A 152 -2.10 -17.17 6.16
C THR A 152 -3.46 -17.61 6.69
N VAL A 153 -3.94 -17.01 7.77
CA VAL A 153 -5.18 -17.38 8.44
C VAL A 153 -6.05 -16.13 8.60
N GLU A 154 -7.26 -16.20 8.04
CA GLU A 154 -8.26 -15.15 8.19
C GLU A 154 -8.91 -15.22 9.56
N ILE A 155 -9.10 -14.05 10.19
CA ILE A 155 -9.88 -13.88 11.42
C ILE A 155 -10.87 -12.74 11.26
N GLU A 156 -11.96 -12.75 12.01
CA GLU A 156 -12.92 -11.65 12.02
C GLU A 156 -12.31 -10.39 12.63
N PHE A 157 -12.64 -9.23 12.05
CA PHE A 157 -12.21 -7.95 12.57
C PHE A 157 -12.91 -7.65 13.90
N ASN A 158 -12.17 -7.15 14.89
CA ASN A 158 -12.64 -6.88 16.26
C ASN A 158 -13.11 -8.11 17.06
N ASP A 159 -12.82 -9.33 16.65
CA ASP A 159 -13.10 -10.56 17.41
C ASP A 159 -11.86 -10.99 18.18
N ILE A 160 -11.79 -10.57 19.47
CA ILE A 160 -10.67 -10.89 20.36
C ILE A 160 -10.65 -12.38 20.76
N ASP A 161 -11.78 -13.05 20.82
CA ASP A 161 -11.83 -14.46 21.19
C ASP A 161 -11.36 -15.33 20.02
N MET A 162 -11.75 -15.00 18.79
CA MET A 162 -11.21 -15.63 17.60
C MET A 162 -9.69 -15.38 17.46
N LEU A 163 -9.23 -14.16 17.73
CA LEU A 163 -7.80 -13.85 17.76
C LEU A 163 -7.06 -14.76 18.77
N LYS A 164 -7.52 -14.86 20.02
CA LYS A 164 -6.90 -15.72 21.04
C LYS A 164 -6.88 -17.19 20.64
N ALA A 165 -7.96 -17.68 20.01
CA ALA A 165 -8.05 -19.06 19.54
C ALA A 165 -7.01 -19.41 18.46
N HIS A 166 -6.65 -18.44 17.60
CA HIS A 166 -5.69 -18.64 16.50
C HIS A 166 -4.26 -18.19 16.83
N PHE A 167 -4.07 -17.40 17.89
CA PHE A 167 -2.75 -16.88 18.28
C PHE A 167 -1.97 -17.91 19.08
N ASN A 168 -1.14 -18.68 18.36
CA ASN A 168 -0.31 -19.74 18.94
C ASN A 168 1.19 -19.51 18.63
N SER A 169 2.05 -20.47 19.01
CA SER A 169 3.51 -20.39 18.84
C SER A 169 3.97 -20.25 17.40
N ASP A 170 3.16 -20.66 16.42
CA ASP A 170 3.50 -20.63 15.00
C ASP A 170 3.18 -19.29 14.34
N VAL A 171 2.43 -18.43 15.01
CA VAL A 171 2.10 -17.08 14.50
C VAL A 171 3.31 -16.16 14.61
N CYS A 172 3.76 -15.64 13.48
CA CYS A 172 4.88 -14.69 13.41
C CYS A 172 4.41 -13.24 13.30
N ALA A 173 3.19 -12.99 12.82
CA ALA A 173 2.66 -11.63 12.69
C ALA A 173 1.12 -11.61 12.59
N ILE A 174 0.58 -10.45 12.86
CA ILE A 174 -0.79 -10.05 12.51
C ILE A 174 -0.67 -8.84 11.60
N ILE A 175 -1.40 -8.83 10.48
CA ILE A 175 -1.55 -7.67 9.62
C ILE A 175 -2.99 -7.18 9.67
N LEU A 176 -3.17 -5.89 9.92
CA LEU A 176 -4.50 -5.27 10.07
C LEU A 176 -4.48 -3.80 9.64
N GLU A 177 -5.65 -3.28 9.36
CA GLU A 177 -5.92 -1.85 9.17
C GLU A 177 -6.59 -1.34 10.47
N PRO A 178 -6.15 -0.23 11.07
CA PRO A 178 -6.87 0.35 12.21
C PRO A 178 -8.30 0.77 11.84
N ILE A 179 -8.51 1.18 10.60
CA ILE A 179 -9.80 1.43 9.96
C ILE A 179 -9.76 0.76 8.61
N GLN A 180 -10.65 -0.22 8.39
CA GLN A 180 -10.78 -0.84 7.08
C GLN A 180 -11.43 0.14 6.10
N GLY A 181 -10.70 0.57 5.08
CA GLY A 181 -11.18 1.56 4.12
C GLY A 181 -11.81 0.95 2.88
N GLU A 182 -11.14 -0.02 2.27
CA GLU A 182 -11.57 -0.62 0.99
C GLU A 182 -12.67 -1.68 1.18
N GLY A 183 -12.66 -2.38 2.30
CA GLY A 183 -13.68 -3.38 2.67
C GLY A 183 -14.98 -2.79 3.24
N GLY A 184 -15.12 -1.47 3.26
CA GLY A 184 -16.16 -0.72 3.95
C GLY A 184 -15.58 -0.04 5.20
N LEU A 185 -16.04 1.19 5.49
CA LEU A 185 -15.52 1.93 6.65
C LEU A 185 -15.93 1.23 7.96
N THR A 186 -15.00 0.50 8.55
CA THR A 186 -15.17 -0.23 9.81
C THR A 186 -13.94 0.02 10.69
N SER A 187 -14.17 0.35 11.97
CA SER A 187 -13.14 0.62 13.00
C SER A 187 -13.39 -0.18 14.26
#